data_4829de116bca4afd21d32766019e6a1b
#
_entry.id   4829de116bca4afd21d32766019e6a1b
#
_cell.length_a   1.000
_cell.length_b   1.000
_cell.length_c   1.000
_cell.angle_alpha   90.00
_cell.angle_beta   90.00
_cell.angle_gamma   90.00
#
_symmetry.space_group_name_H-M   'P 1'
#
loop_
_entity.id
_entity.type
_entity.pdbx_description
1 polymer ?
#
loop_
_entity_poly.entity_id
_entity_poly.type
_entity_poly.pdbx_seq_one_letter_code
_entity_poly.pdbx_strand_id
1 'polypeptide(L)'
;MKTRQLLIALFMLMGSAAVAQTALPASETVLNNAYAQAAKENKKVILIFHASWCGWCKKMDASLNDPICKKMFDDNYVIAHLDVMEQPAKANLENPGGMEVMKKFGGEKSGLPYWLVLDTKGNVLANSLMPKDGATTATAEDNVGCPASDKEVAFFDTILKKTSALSSEDIAVIHKRFLLNQPPPQPAKGTN
;
A
#
# COMPACT_ATOMS: atom_id res chain seq x y z
N MET A 1 11.51 -10.25 64.01
CA MET A 1 11.32 -11.24 62.91
C MET A 1 10.05 -11.01 62.03
N LYS A 2 9.04 -10.28 62.49
CA LYS A 2 7.78 -10.09 61.73
C LYS A 2 7.83 -9.00 60.64
N THR A 3 8.68 -8.00 60.79
CA THR A 3 8.84 -6.90 59.79
C THR A 3 9.61 -7.26 58.51
N ARG A 4 10.46 -8.29 58.59
CA ARG A 4 11.27 -8.72 57.43
C ARG A 4 10.50 -9.59 56.43
N GLN A 5 9.41 -10.24 56.88
CA GLN A 5 8.53 -11.04 56.02
C GLN A 5 7.50 -10.18 55.26
N LEU A 6 7.16 -8.97 55.75
CA LEU A 6 6.23 -8.06 55.05
C LEU A 6 6.89 -7.41 53.81
N LEU A 7 8.23 -7.18 53.81
CA LEU A 7 8.93 -6.56 52.71
C LEU A 7 9.13 -7.52 51.50
N ILE A 8 9.16 -8.85 51.76
CA ILE A 8 9.29 -9.86 50.69
C ILE A 8 7.96 -10.06 49.93
N ALA A 9 6.83 -9.88 50.61
CA ALA A 9 5.52 -10.01 49.95
C ALA A 9 5.17 -8.83 49.04
N LEU A 10 5.77 -7.64 49.24
CA LEU A 10 5.50 -6.46 48.43
C LEU A 10 6.32 -6.46 47.10
N PHE A 11 7.38 -7.26 47.01
CA PHE A 11 8.23 -7.30 45.79
C PHE A 11 7.74 -8.30 44.73
N MET A 12 6.76 -9.16 45.05
CA MET A 12 6.20 -10.15 44.10
C MET A 12 4.98 -9.66 43.31
N LEU A 13 4.53 -8.39 43.50
CA LEU A 13 3.42 -7.81 42.74
C LEU A 13 3.85 -6.85 41.61
N MET A 14 5.12 -6.88 41.21
CA MET A 14 5.49 -6.29 39.92
C MET A 14 5.08 -7.26 38.82
N GLY A 15 3.77 -7.36 38.61
CA GLY A 15 3.20 -8.05 37.48
C GLY A 15 3.79 -7.50 36.18
N SER A 16 4.39 -8.39 35.41
CA SER A 16 4.82 -8.14 34.03
C SER A 16 3.62 -7.57 33.29
N ALA A 17 3.56 -6.27 33.06
CA ALA A 17 2.68 -5.70 32.08
C ALA A 17 3.13 -6.24 30.73
N ALA A 18 2.58 -7.38 30.33
CA ALA A 18 2.69 -7.85 28.96
C ALA A 18 2.08 -6.74 28.10
N VAL A 19 2.93 -6.01 27.38
CA VAL A 19 2.46 -5.10 26.34
C VAL A 19 1.79 -6.00 25.31
N ALA A 20 0.49 -6.12 25.37
CA ALA A 20 -0.30 -6.78 24.35
C ALA A 20 -0.05 -6.00 23.06
N GLN A 21 0.73 -6.58 22.15
CA GLN A 21 0.91 -6.05 20.82
C GLN A 21 -0.46 -6.11 20.16
N THR A 22 -1.10 -4.96 19.97
CA THR A 22 -2.42 -4.89 19.34
C THR A 22 -2.28 -5.45 17.92
N ALA A 23 -2.96 -6.56 17.65
CA ALA A 23 -3.05 -7.11 16.31
C ALA A 23 -3.59 -6.05 15.36
N LEU A 24 -3.10 -6.04 14.11
CA LEU A 24 -3.64 -5.17 13.08
C LEU A 24 -5.14 -5.45 12.85
N PRO A 25 -5.93 -4.45 12.43
CA PRO A 25 -7.32 -4.64 12.13
C PRO A 25 -7.50 -5.64 10.98
N ALA A 26 -8.58 -6.44 11.03
CA ALA A 26 -8.91 -7.31 9.92
C ALA A 26 -9.10 -6.51 8.62
N SER A 27 -8.72 -7.10 7.49
CA SER A 27 -8.81 -6.50 6.16
C SER A 27 -10.21 -5.96 5.83
N GLU A 28 -11.26 -6.68 6.26
CA GLU A 28 -12.64 -6.25 6.11
C GLU A 28 -12.91 -4.92 6.85
N THR A 29 -12.39 -4.76 8.06
CA THR A 29 -12.53 -3.51 8.83
C THR A 29 -11.83 -2.36 8.13
N VAL A 30 -10.61 -2.59 7.61
CA VAL A 30 -9.85 -1.57 6.85
C VAL A 30 -10.65 -1.13 5.62
N LEU A 31 -11.17 -2.08 4.84
CA LEU A 31 -11.94 -1.81 3.63
C LEU A 31 -13.25 -1.07 3.93
N ASN A 32 -14.02 -1.54 4.92
CA ASN A 32 -15.29 -0.90 5.28
C ASN A 32 -15.09 0.55 5.73
N ASN A 33 -14.05 0.82 6.52
CA ASN A 33 -13.70 2.18 6.92
C ASN A 33 -13.30 3.03 5.71
N ALA A 34 -12.48 2.51 4.80
CA ALA A 34 -12.06 3.22 3.60
C ALA A 34 -13.26 3.55 2.69
N TYR A 35 -14.18 2.60 2.47
CA TYR A 35 -15.39 2.83 1.68
C TYR A 35 -16.32 3.85 2.31
N ALA A 36 -16.54 3.77 3.64
CA ALA A 36 -17.38 4.73 4.36
C ALA A 36 -16.80 6.15 4.29
N GLN A 37 -15.49 6.29 4.48
CA GLN A 37 -14.80 7.57 4.35
C GLN A 37 -14.88 8.10 2.92
N ALA A 38 -14.58 7.27 1.92
CA ALA A 38 -14.64 7.67 0.51
C ALA A 38 -16.05 8.10 0.10
N ALA A 39 -17.09 7.40 0.57
CA ALA A 39 -18.48 7.77 0.33
C ALA A 39 -18.83 9.12 0.94
N LYS A 40 -18.42 9.38 2.19
CA LYS A 40 -18.65 10.65 2.90
C LYS A 40 -17.94 11.82 2.22
N GLU A 41 -16.74 11.60 1.69
CA GLU A 41 -15.88 12.63 1.11
C GLU A 41 -15.99 12.73 -0.42
N ASN A 42 -16.86 11.93 -1.05
CA ASN A 42 -17.02 11.82 -2.51
C ASN A 42 -15.71 11.50 -3.24
N LYS A 43 -14.93 10.57 -2.68
CA LYS A 43 -13.63 10.11 -3.20
C LYS A 43 -13.69 8.68 -3.70
N LYS A 44 -12.59 8.21 -4.31
CA LYS A 44 -12.33 6.80 -4.59
C LYS A 44 -11.38 6.23 -3.54
N VAL A 45 -11.20 4.91 -3.53
CA VAL A 45 -10.22 4.24 -2.66
C VAL A 45 -9.05 3.76 -3.51
N ILE A 46 -7.83 4.12 -3.12
CA ILE A 46 -6.62 3.41 -3.56
C ILE A 46 -6.30 2.38 -2.49
N LEU A 47 -6.51 1.10 -2.80
CA LEU A 47 -6.12 -0.01 -1.95
C LEU A 47 -4.74 -0.51 -2.36
N ILE A 48 -3.79 -0.53 -1.42
CA ILE A 48 -2.41 -0.94 -1.65
C ILE A 48 -2.08 -2.15 -0.77
N PHE A 49 -1.66 -3.24 -1.40
CA PHE A 49 -1.09 -4.38 -0.71
C PHE A 49 0.42 -4.19 -0.61
N HIS A 50 0.95 -4.30 0.58
CA HIS A 50 2.35 -4.04 0.86
C HIS A 50 2.91 -4.96 1.96
N ALA A 51 4.21 -4.85 2.24
CA ALA A 51 4.89 -5.55 3.33
C ALA A 51 6.01 -4.69 3.91
N SER A 52 6.38 -4.91 5.16
CA SER A 52 7.41 -4.13 5.86
C SER A 52 8.79 -4.20 5.18
N TRP A 53 9.10 -5.30 4.51
CA TRP A 53 10.35 -5.54 3.79
C TRP A 53 10.37 -4.95 2.37
N CYS A 54 9.21 -4.51 1.84
CA CYS A 54 9.05 -4.12 0.45
C CYS A 54 9.61 -2.71 0.16
N GLY A 55 10.76 -2.64 -0.48
CA GLY A 55 11.40 -1.36 -0.84
C GLY A 55 10.60 -0.53 -1.85
N TRP A 56 9.95 -1.16 -2.83
CA TRP A 56 9.11 -0.47 -3.82
C TRP A 56 7.82 0.06 -3.20
N CYS A 57 7.28 -0.61 -2.17
CA CYS A 57 6.14 -0.10 -1.40
C CYS A 57 6.49 1.22 -0.70
N LYS A 58 7.68 1.28 -0.08
CA LYS A 58 8.17 2.51 0.55
C LYS A 58 8.36 3.65 -0.45
N LYS A 59 8.79 3.36 -1.68
CA LYS A 59 8.88 4.37 -2.75
C LYS A 59 7.48 4.86 -3.18
N MET A 60 6.51 3.95 -3.29
CA MET A 60 5.12 4.30 -3.59
C MET A 60 4.57 5.24 -2.53
N ASP A 61 4.68 4.88 -1.25
CA ASP A 61 4.21 5.68 -0.14
C ASP A 61 4.91 7.05 -0.07
N ALA A 62 6.23 7.08 -0.31
CA ALA A 62 6.97 8.33 -0.36
C ALA A 62 6.51 9.24 -1.50
N SER A 63 6.08 8.68 -2.64
CA SER A 63 5.56 9.45 -3.77
C SER A 63 4.15 9.98 -3.50
N LEU A 64 3.27 9.15 -2.94
CA LEU A 64 1.91 9.53 -2.58
C LEU A 64 1.88 10.61 -1.48
N ASN A 65 2.83 10.56 -0.55
CA ASN A 65 2.95 11.48 0.57
C ASN A 65 3.92 12.65 0.32
N ASP A 66 4.49 12.74 -0.88
CA ASP A 66 5.36 13.87 -1.23
C ASP A 66 4.59 15.19 -1.11
N PRO A 67 5.14 16.23 -0.44
CA PRO A 67 4.45 17.51 -0.27
C PRO A 67 3.88 18.11 -1.56
N ILE A 68 4.51 17.82 -2.70
CA ILE A 68 4.07 18.31 -4.02
C ILE A 68 2.79 17.58 -4.48
N CYS A 69 2.66 16.27 -4.18
CA CYS A 69 1.59 15.41 -4.68
C CYS A 69 0.51 15.13 -3.65
N LYS A 70 0.84 15.16 -2.35
CA LYS A 70 -0.03 14.69 -1.27
C LYS A 70 -1.44 15.28 -1.33
N LYS A 71 -1.56 16.59 -1.50
CA LYS A 71 -2.86 17.24 -1.56
C LYS A 71 -3.69 16.74 -2.74
N MET A 72 -3.06 16.47 -3.88
CA MET A 72 -3.74 15.96 -5.09
C MET A 72 -4.33 14.57 -4.83
N PHE A 73 -3.58 13.70 -4.14
CA PHE A 73 -4.09 12.38 -3.74
C PHE A 73 -5.15 12.49 -2.65
N ASP A 74 -4.90 13.26 -1.60
CA ASP A 74 -5.84 13.43 -0.50
C ASP A 74 -7.20 13.99 -0.94
N ASP A 75 -7.22 14.91 -1.92
CA ASP A 75 -8.47 15.50 -2.41
C ASP A 75 -9.31 14.51 -3.25
N ASN A 76 -8.70 13.49 -3.85
CA ASN A 76 -9.37 12.58 -4.78
C ASN A 76 -9.55 11.16 -4.24
N TYR A 77 -8.71 10.74 -3.28
CA TYR A 77 -8.66 9.35 -2.84
C TYR A 77 -8.60 9.20 -1.32
N VAL A 78 -9.15 8.12 -0.83
CA VAL A 78 -8.82 7.53 0.47
C VAL A 78 -7.79 6.43 0.20
N ILE A 79 -6.59 6.54 0.77
CA ILE A 79 -5.55 5.53 0.61
C ILE A 79 -5.66 4.55 1.76
N ALA A 80 -5.84 3.27 1.44
CA ALA A 80 -5.93 2.18 2.38
C ALA A 80 -4.82 1.16 2.11
N HIS A 81 -4.20 0.66 3.18
CA HIS A 81 -3.14 -0.33 3.10
C HIS A 81 -3.58 -1.64 3.72
N LEU A 82 -3.15 -2.74 3.13
CA LEU A 82 -3.22 -4.07 3.72
C LEU A 82 -1.82 -4.69 3.71
N ASP A 83 -1.32 -4.98 4.91
CA ASP A 83 -0.07 -5.70 5.11
C ASP A 83 -0.27 -7.17 4.80
N VAL A 84 0.52 -7.69 3.87
CA VAL A 84 0.47 -9.07 3.38
C VAL A 84 1.89 -9.58 3.09
N MET A 85 2.06 -10.90 2.96
CA MET A 85 3.32 -11.52 2.55
C MET A 85 4.52 -11.14 3.44
N GLU A 86 4.28 -10.96 4.72
CA GLU A 86 5.35 -10.74 5.68
C GLU A 86 6.20 -12.01 5.86
N GLN A 87 7.43 -11.83 6.31
CA GLN A 87 8.26 -12.97 6.68
C GLN A 87 7.66 -13.69 7.89
N PRO A 88 7.82 -15.02 8.03
CA PRO A 88 7.20 -15.81 9.11
C PRO A 88 7.43 -15.24 10.52
N ALA A 89 8.60 -14.67 10.79
CA ALA A 89 8.91 -14.03 12.06
C ALA A 89 8.13 -12.72 12.32
N LYS A 90 7.46 -12.19 11.31
CA LYS A 90 6.69 -10.95 11.33
C LYS A 90 5.25 -11.12 10.86
N ALA A 91 4.74 -12.35 10.83
CA ALA A 91 3.37 -12.64 10.40
C ALA A 91 2.30 -11.90 11.24
N ASN A 92 2.65 -11.49 12.45
CA ASN A 92 1.82 -10.63 13.30
C ASN A 92 1.64 -9.20 12.78
N LEU A 93 2.40 -8.80 11.75
CA LEU A 93 2.26 -7.52 11.04
C LEU A 93 1.30 -7.62 9.84
N GLU A 94 0.76 -8.79 9.53
CA GLU A 94 -0.23 -8.91 8.46
C GLU A 94 -1.63 -8.54 8.94
N ASN A 95 -2.42 -7.94 8.05
CA ASN A 95 -3.84 -7.76 8.30
C ASN A 95 -4.55 -9.11 8.14
N PRO A 96 -5.26 -9.61 9.18
CA PRO A 96 -6.05 -10.83 9.05
C PRO A 96 -7.00 -10.75 7.84
N GLY A 97 -6.96 -11.75 6.96
CA GLY A 97 -7.74 -11.78 5.72
C GLY A 97 -7.16 -10.96 4.56
N GLY A 98 -5.97 -10.36 4.71
CA GLY A 98 -5.34 -9.52 3.67
C GLY A 98 -5.02 -10.29 2.39
N MET A 99 -4.47 -11.50 2.51
CA MET A 99 -4.15 -12.35 1.36
C MET A 99 -5.41 -12.84 0.63
N GLU A 100 -6.48 -13.15 1.35
CA GLU A 100 -7.78 -13.53 0.76
C GLU A 100 -8.36 -12.37 -0.06
N VAL A 101 -8.24 -11.14 0.45
CA VAL A 101 -8.65 -9.93 -0.29
C VAL A 101 -7.77 -9.74 -1.52
N MET A 102 -6.45 -9.88 -1.41
CA MET A 102 -5.52 -9.77 -2.53
C MET A 102 -5.85 -10.79 -3.62
N LYS A 103 -6.12 -12.04 -3.23
CA LYS A 103 -6.56 -13.12 -4.13
C LYS A 103 -7.88 -12.79 -4.81
N LYS A 104 -8.88 -12.34 -4.06
CA LYS A 104 -10.19 -11.92 -4.59
C LYS A 104 -10.04 -10.89 -5.70
N PHE A 105 -9.07 -10.00 -5.61
CA PHE A 105 -8.79 -8.96 -6.61
C PHE A 105 -7.76 -9.37 -7.66
N GLY A 106 -7.37 -10.65 -7.73
CA GLY A 106 -6.49 -11.18 -8.78
C GLY A 106 -5.01 -10.91 -8.56
N GLY A 107 -4.61 -10.41 -7.38
CA GLY A 107 -3.22 -10.09 -7.05
C GLY A 107 -2.40 -11.23 -6.43
N GLU A 108 -2.99 -12.43 -6.22
CA GLU A 108 -2.35 -13.54 -5.48
C GLU A 108 -0.92 -13.87 -5.95
N LYS A 109 -0.66 -13.73 -7.25
CA LYS A 109 0.64 -14.01 -7.87
C LYS A 109 1.44 -12.76 -8.24
N SER A 110 0.93 -11.58 -7.87
CA SER A 110 1.62 -10.31 -8.16
C SER A 110 2.71 -10.05 -7.13
N GLY A 111 3.77 -9.35 -7.56
CA GLY A 111 4.72 -8.72 -6.64
C GLY A 111 4.10 -7.53 -5.88
N LEU A 112 4.84 -6.99 -4.91
CA LEU A 112 4.41 -5.83 -4.13
C LEU A 112 5.17 -4.55 -4.55
N PRO A 113 4.50 -3.38 -4.47
CA PRO A 113 3.10 -3.21 -4.12
C PRO A 113 2.17 -3.73 -5.22
N TYR A 114 1.04 -4.32 -4.86
CA TYR A 114 -0.10 -4.51 -5.75
C TYR A 114 -1.18 -3.53 -5.33
N TRP A 115 -1.81 -2.83 -6.26
CA TRP A 115 -2.81 -1.82 -5.89
C TRP A 115 -3.97 -1.76 -6.87
N LEU A 116 -5.09 -1.25 -6.35
CA LEU A 116 -6.33 -1.06 -7.10
C LEU A 116 -6.92 0.32 -6.80
N VAL A 117 -7.68 0.84 -7.74
CA VAL A 117 -8.62 1.93 -7.52
C VAL A 117 -10.02 1.35 -7.47
N LEU A 118 -10.72 1.59 -6.35
CA LEU A 118 -12.05 1.06 -6.09
C LEU A 118 -13.06 2.22 -5.96
N ASP A 119 -14.30 1.94 -6.34
CA ASP A 119 -15.41 2.81 -5.96
C ASP A 119 -15.82 2.58 -4.49
N THR A 120 -16.78 3.35 -4.00
CA THR A 120 -17.29 3.27 -2.63
C THR A 120 -18.11 1.99 -2.33
N LYS A 121 -18.36 1.16 -3.36
CA LYS A 121 -19.04 -0.14 -3.25
C LYS A 121 -18.05 -1.31 -3.39
N GLY A 122 -16.75 -1.03 -3.57
CA GLY A 122 -15.70 -2.03 -3.75
C GLY A 122 -15.58 -2.58 -5.17
N ASN A 123 -16.21 -1.94 -6.17
CA ASN A 123 -15.99 -2.30 -7.57
C ASN A 123 -14.63 -1.79 -8.05
N VAL A 124 -13.91 -2.64 -8.80
CA VAL A 124 -12.61 -2.29 -9.37
C VAL A 124 -12.78 -1.34 -10.55
N LEU A 125 -12.21 -0.16 -10.45
CA LEU A 125 -12.16 0.84 -11.53
C LEU A 125 -10.88 0.73 -12.36
N ALA A 126 -9.77 0.37 -11.70
CA ALA A 126 -8.45 0.12 -12.28
C ALA A 126 -7.58 -0.68 -11.31
N ASN A 127 -6.46 -1.22 -11.80
CA ASN A 127 -5.46 -1.90 -10.99
C ASN A 127 -4.06 -1.66 -11.54
N SER A 128 -3.04 -2.18 -10.86
CA SER A 128 -1.63 -2.05 -11.21
C SER A 128 -1.14 -3.02 -12.30
N LEU A 129 -2.02 -3.77 -12.92
CA LEU A 129 -1.66 -4.70 -14.00
C LEU A 129 -1.70 -3.97 -15.35
N MET A 130 -0.53 -3.71 -15.91
CA MET A 130 -0.37 -3.02 -17.19
C MET A 130 -0.25 -4.05 -18.33
N PRO A 131 -1.24 -4.16 -19.24
CA PRO A 131 -1.13 -5.09 -20.35
C PRO A 131 0.14 -4.85 -21.17
N LYS A 132 0.81 -5.93 -21.60
CA LYS A 132 1.94 -5.84 -22.55
C LYS A 132 1.45 -5.30 -23.89
N ASP A 133 2.37 -4.74 -24.66
CA ASP A 133 2.04 -4.17 -25.98
C ASP A 133 1.34 -5.20 -26.86
N GLY A 134 0.17 -4.81 -27.37
CA GLY A 134 -0.69 -5.68 -28.19
C GLY A 134 -1.56 -6.67 -27.41
N ALA A 135 -1.44 -6.77 -26.09
CA ALA A 135 -2.30 -7.61 -25.26
C ALA A 135 -3.59 -6.86 -24.86
N THR A 136 -4.71 -7.56 -24.88
CA THR A 136 -6.02 -7.04 -24.43
C THR A 136 -6.26 -7.26 -22.94
N THR A 137 -5.48 -8.16 -22.31
CA THR A 137 -5.60 -8.52 -20.89
C THR A 137 -4.22 -8.52 -20.25
N ALA A 138 -4.16 -8.16 -18.99
CA ALA A 138 -2.96 -8.25 -18.16
C ALA A 138 -3.04 -9.45 -17.21
N THR A 139 -1.89 -9.96 -16.83
CA THR A 139 -1.72 -11.04 -15.85
C THR A 139 -1.03 -10.51 -14.57
N ALA A 140 -0.93 -11.34 -13.54
CA ALA A 140 -0.24 -10.98 -12.32
C ALA A 140 1.25 -10.60 -12.52
N GLU A 141 1.89 -11.13 -13.58
CA GLU A 141 3.27 -10.82 -13.95
C GLU A 141 3.43 -9.41 -14.56
N ASP A 142 2.32 -8.81 -14.99
CA ASP A 142 2.29 -7.49 -15.59
C ASP A 142 2.10 -6.39 -14.55
N ASN A 143 2.27 -6.72 -13.25
CA ASN A 143 2.16 -5.78 -12.15
C ASN A 143 3.27 -4.71 -12.22
N VAL A 144 2.87 -3.48 -12.41
CA VAL A 144 3.75 -2.30 -12.42
C VAL A 144 4.36 -2.03 -11.03
N GLY A 145 3.65 -2.41 -9.95
CA GLY A 145 4.08 -2.06 -8.62
C GLY A 145 4.09 -0.54 -8.39
N CYS A 146 5.23 0.01 -7.96
CA CYS A 146 5.44 1.45 -7.90
C CYS A 146 5.90 1.96 -9.26
N PRO A 147 5.11 2.75 -9.98
CA PRO A 147 5.49 3.30 -11.29
C PRO A 147 6.81 4.07 -11.22
N ALA A 148 7.72 3.79 -12.15
CA ALA A 148 9.05 4.39 -12.17
C ALA A 148 9.56 4.70 -13.60
N SER A 149 9.33 3.81 -14.57
CA SER A 149 9.70 4.06 -15.98
C SER A 149 8.67 4.97 -16.67
N ASP A 150 9.07 5.63 -17.76
CA ASP A 150 8.16 6.49 -18.55
C ASP A 150 6.86 5.76 -18.93
N LYS A 151 6.95 4.48 -19.31
CA LYS A 151 5.81 3.67 -19.71
C LYS A 151 4.87 3.36 -18.53
N GLU A 152 5.43 3.00 -17.38
CA GLU A 152 4.66 2.70 -16.17
C GLU A 152 3.99 3.94 -15.60
N VAL A 153 4.70 5.07 -15.59
CA VAL A 153 4.15 6.35 -15.13
C VAL A 153 3.06 6.84 -16.09
N ALA A 154 3.26 6.73 -17.41
CA ALA A 154 2.21 7.05 -18.38
C ALA A 154 0.97 6.17 -18.22
N PHE A 155 1.14 4.88 -17.90
CA PHE A 155 0.01 4.00 -17.56
C PHE A 155 -0.71 4.47 -16.29
N PHE A 156 0.02 4.84 -15.24
CA PHE A 156 -0.56 5.40 -14.01
C PHE A 156 -1.33 6.69 -14.28
N ASP A 157 -0.81 7.59 -15.13
CA ASP A 157 -1.49 8.82 -15.53
C ASP A 157 -2.86 8.54 -16.15
N THR A 158 -2.97 7.49 -17.00
CA THR A 158 -4.26 7.11 -17.59
C THR A 158 -5.28 6.67 -16.54
N ILE A 159 -4.81 6.00 -15.48
CA ILE A 159 -5.64 5.59 -14.36
C ILE A 159 -6.10 6.81 -13.56
N LEU A 160 -5.19 7.72 -13.21
CA LEU A 160 -5.52 8.95 -12.50
C LEU A 160 -6.54 9.78 -13.28
N LYS A 161 -6.33 9.96 -14.58
CA LYS A 161 -7.27 10.68 -15.46
C LYS A 161 -8.67 10.06 -15.49
N LYS A 162 -8.74 8.72 -15.42
CA LYS A 162 -10.01 7.97 -15.45
C LYS A 162 -10.74 8.00 -14.11
N THR A 163 -10.01 8.05 -12.98
CA THR A 163 -10.57 7.75 -11.65
C THR A 163 -10.62 8.94 -10.69
N SER A 164 -10.13 10.11 -11.11
CA SER A 164 -10.10 11.33 -10.28
C SER A 164 -10.61 12.55 -11.03
N ALA A 165 -10.68 13.69 -10.34
CA ALA A 165 -10.95 15.00 -10.88
C ALA A 165 -9.66 15.84 -11.09
N LEU A 166 -8.49 15.21 -11.11
CA LEU A 166 -7.21 15.86 -11.32
C LEU A 166 -7.16 16.53 -12.70
N SER A 167 -6.62 17.75 -12.74
CA SER A 167 -6.32 18.44 -14.00
C SER A 167 -5.14 17.77 -14.73
N SER A 168 -4.96 18.11 -15.99
CA SER A 168 -3.77 17.65 -16.76
C SER A 168 -2.48 18.16 -16.15
N GLU A 169 -2.51 19.36 -15.57
CA GLU A 169 -1.39 20.00 -14.88
C GLU A 169 -1.04 19.25 -13.60
N ASP A 170 -2.03 18.87 -12.79
CA ASP A 170 -1.82 18.07 -11.59
C ASP A 170 -1.21 16.70 -11.93
N ILE A 171 -1.76 16.04 -12.95
CA ILE A 171 -1.23 14.75 -13.42
C ILE A 171 0.22 14.90 -13.91
N ALA A 172 0.56 15.99 -14.61
CA ALA A 172 1.94 16.23 -15.04
C ALA A 172 2.90 16.46 -13.87
N VAL A 173 2.44 17.03 -12.77
CA VAL A 173 3.23 17.16 -11.53
C VAL A 173 3.45 15.79 -10.89
N ILE A 174 2.40 14.98 -10.76
CA ILE A 174 2.49 13.60 -10.25
C ILE A 174 3.42 12.75 -11.14
N HIS A 175 3.28 12.85 -12.45
CA HIS A 175 4.14 12.18 -13.43
C HIS A 175 5.63 12.42 -13.13
N LYS A 176 6.02 13.69 -13.04
CA LYS A 176 7.42 14.08 -12.76
C LYS A 176 7.91 13.50 -11.43
N ARG A 177 7.04 13.51 -10.40
CA ARG A 177 7.39 12.95 -9.09
C ARG A 177 7.64 11.45 -9.16
N PHE A 178 6.80 10.71 -9.87
CA PHE A 178 6.91 9.26 -9.97
C PHE A 178 8.13 8.82 -10.79
N LEU A 179 8.53 9.57 -11.83
CA LEU A 179 9.77 9.31 -12.58
C LEU A 179 11.02 9.34 -11.68
N LEU A 180 11.02 10.06 -10.57
CA LEU A 180 12.14 10.06 -9.62
C LEU A 180 12.32 8.72 -8.88
N ASN A 181 11.38 7.78 -9.01
CA ASN A 181 11.51 6.43 -8.47
C ASN A 181 12.46 5.54 -9.27
N GLN A 182 12.82 5.93 -10.50
CA GLN A 182 13.76 5.16 -11.32
C GLN A 182 15.06 4.90 -10.57
N PRO A 183 15.57 3.67 -10.60
CA PRO A 183 16.93 3.41 -10.13
C PRO A 183 17.94 4.22 -10.97
N PRO A 184 19.04 4.67 -10.38
CA PRO A 184 20.09 5.27 -11.16
C PRO A 184 20.57 4.29 -12.26
N PRO A 185 20.98 4.78 -13.43
CA PRO A 185 21.52 3.94 -14.50
C PRO A 185 22.64 3.05 -13.94
N GLN A 186 22.52 1.74 -14.15
CA GLN A 186 23.61 0.83 -13.77
C GLN A 186 24.83 1.16 -14.65
N PRO A 187 26.04 1.24 -14.06
CA PRO A 187 27.24 1.38 -14.87
C PRO A 187 27.31 0.21 -15.85
N ALA A 188 27.60 0.50 -17.11
CA ALA A 188 27.73 -0.51 -18.15
C ALA A 188 28.66 -1.62 -17.63
N LYS A 189 28.19 -2.89 -17.64
CA LYS A 189 29.06 -4.02 -17.33
C LYS A 189 30.21 -3.96 -18.33
N GLY A 190 31.41 -3.66 -17.83
CA GLY A 190 32.60 -3.72 -18.62
C GLY A 190 32.69 -5.08 -19.28
N THR A 191 32.70 -5.12 -20.60
CA THR A 191 33.03 -6.32 -21.37
C THR A 191 34.52 -6.56 -21.17
N ASN A 192 34.84 -7.51 -20.28
CA ASN A 192 36.17 -8.12 -20.23
C ASN A 192 36.31 -9.15 -21.34
#